data_6a3df91a9b378b0c6971639540cfa399
#
_entry.id   6a3df91a9b378b0c6971639540cfa399
#
_cell.length_a   1.000
_cell.length_b   1.000
_cell.length_c   1.000
_cell.angle_alpha   90.00
_cell.angle_beta   90.00
_cell.angle_gamma   90.00
#
_symmetry.space_group_name_H-M   'P 1'
#
loop_
_entity.id
_entity.type
_entity.pdbx_description
1 polymer ?
#
loop_
_entity_poly.entity_id
_entity_poly.type
_entity_poly.pdbx_seq_one_letter_code
_entity_poly.pdbx_strand_id
1 'polypeptide(L)'
;VYTKEEILEKYLNEIYFGSGAYGLKTAAKQFFHKDIQDINLAEAAMLAGIPNRPEGYNPRRKLDNAIKRMNIVLAEMREDGRITEEEYQEALTQKFISEQEADPKEKTNKKVTIIYPRKDTRHYENPEFTKLVEDFLLKKFDANTVYNKGLKIYSTMDVAMQKTARETFNQYPLLKARKGLNGAMVTIDHFSGQVITMVGRNDFNI
;
A
#
# COMPACT_ATOMS: atom_id res chain seq x y z
N VAL A 1 33.28 -7.47 5.77
CA VAL A 1 32.49 -8.65 5.33
C VAL A 1 31.30 -8.73 6.29
N TYR A 2 30.08 -8.79 5.76
CA TYR A 2 28.86 -8.92 6.56
C TYR A 2 28.66 -10.38 6.99
N THR A 3 28.09 -10.60 8.17
CA THR A 3 27.62 -11.91 8.59
C THR A 3 26.35 -12.32 7.83
N LYS A 4 25.96 -13.58 7.91
CA LYS A 4 24.72 -14.07 7.28
C LYS A 4 23.50 -13.38 7.85
N GLU A 5 23.47 -13.13 9.15
CA GLU A 5 22.41 -12.45 9.88
C GLU A 5 22.28 -10.98 9.43
N GLU A 6 23.40 -10.27 9.32
CA GLU A 6 23.41 -8.88 8.83
C GLU A 6 22.93 -8.76 7.36
N ILE A 7 23.28 -9.73 6.51
CA ILE A 7 22.81 -9.79 5.14
C ILE A 7 21.30 -10.02 5.11
N LEU A 8 20.79 -10.95 5.91
CA LEU A 8 19.36 -11.25 5.99
C LEU A 8 18.57 -10.07 6.54
N GLU A 9 19.07 -9.42 7.58
CA GLU A 9 18.44 -8.23 8.14
C GLU A 9 18.32 -7.12 7.10
N LYS A 10 19.41 -6.80 6.40
CA LYS A 10 19.40 -5.79 5.33
C LYS A 10 18.43 -6.17 4.22
N TYR A 11 18.44 -7.43 3.78
CA TYR A 11 17.52 -7.93 2.76
C TYR A 11 16.06 -7.77 3.18
N LEU A 12 15.70 -8.20 4.39
CA LEU A 12 14.33 -8.11 4.91
C LEU A 12 13.88 -6.67 5.13
N ASN A 13 14.80 -5.75 5.41
CA ASN A 13 14.47 -4.33 5.59
C ASN A 13 14.27 -3.57 4.27
N GLU A 14 14.76 -4.09 3.14
CA GLU A 14 14.70 -3.39 1.85
C GLU A 14 13.80 -4.05 0.82
N ILE A 15 13.56 -5.36 0.92
CA ILE A 15 12.81 -6.08 -0.11
C ILE A 15 11.37 -5.61 -0.24
N TYR A 16 10.84 -5.67 -1.47
CA TYR A 16 9.48 -5.25 -1.79
C TYR A 16 8.45 -6.34 -1.50
N PHE A 17 7.41 -6.00 -0.74
CA PHE A 17 6.29 -6.86 -0.34
C PHE A 17 4.97 -6.56 -1.07
N GLY A 18 4.99 -5.76 -2.12
CA GLY A 18 3.76 -5.35 -2.82
C GLY A 18 3.03 -4.17 -2.15
N SER A 19 2.08 -3.57 -2.87
CA SER A 19 1.28 -2.43 -2.40
C SER A 19 2.10 -1.24 -1.86
N GLY A 20 3.34 -1.04 -2.34
CA GLY A 20 4.23 0.01 -1.85
C GLY A 20 4.88 -0.28 -0.50
N ALA A 21 4.81 -1.51 0.02
CA ALA A 21 5.49 -1.91 1.24
C ALA A 21 6.92 -2.37 0.94
N TYR A 22 7.90 -1.63 1.41
CA TYR A 22 9.31 -1.99 1.40
C TYR A 22 9.77 -2.28 2.83
N GLY A 23 10.40 -3.44 3.01
CA GLY A 23 10.81 -3.96 4.31
C GLY A 23 9.70 -4.67 5.09
N LEU A 24 10.13 -5.72 5.82
CA LEU A 24 9.25 -6.62 6.55
C LEU A 24 8.40 -5.89 7.63
N LYS A 25 9.03 -4.96 8.36
CA LYS A 25 8.34 -4.16 9.39
C LYS A 25 7.21 -3.32 8.79
N THR A 26 7.48 -2.68 7.64
CA THR A 26 6.48 -1.90 6.90
C THR A 26 5.35 -2.79 6.41
N ALA A 27 5.67 -3.98 5.89
CA ALA A 27 4.68 -4.93 5.41
C ALA A 27 3.76 -5.42 6.55
N ALA A 28 4.30 -5.80 7.70
CA ALA A 28 3.52 -6.21 8.88
C ALA A 28 2.56 -5.09 9.35
N LYS A 29 3.07 -3.85 9.44
CA LYS A 29 2.24 -2.69 9.79
C LYS A 29 1.14 -2.42 8.76
N GLN A 30 1.47 -2.50 7.47
CA GLN A 30 0.52 -2.17 6.41
C GLN A 30 -0.54 -3.24 6.22
N PHE A 31 -0.16 -4.53 6.24
CA PHE A 31 -1.10 -5.61 5.96
C PHE A 31 -1.91 -6.02 7.18
N PHE A 32 -1.30 -6.05 8.37
CA PHE A 32 -1.90 -6.63 9.58
C PHE A 32 -2.12 -5.60 10.69
N HIS A 33 -1.64 -4.36 10.57
CA HIS A 33 -1.60 -3.33 11.63
C HIS A 33 -0.86 -3.80 12.90
N LYS A 34 0.13 -4.69 12.74
CA LYS A 34 0.94 -5.25 13.82
C LYS A 34 2.39 -4.79 13.76
N ASP A 35 3.06 -4.75 14.92
CA ASP A 35 4.50 -4.70 14.96
C ASP A 35 5.07 -6.09 14.60
N ILE A 36 6.33 -6.10 14.14
CA ILE A 36 6.97 -7.36 13.69
C ILE A 36 7.07 -8.41 14.80
N GLN A 37 7.13 -7.97 16.06
CA GLN A 37 7.19 -8.86 17.21
C GLN A 37 5.83 -9.49 17.57
N ASP A 38 4.74 -8.92 17.07
CA ASP A 38 3.36 -9.33 17.40
C ASP A 38 2.73 -10.22 16.32
N ILE A 39 3.45 -10.48 15.22
CA ILE A 39 2.97 -11.37 14.17
C ILE A 39 3.08 -12.84 14.61
N ASN A 40 2.07 -13.63 14.25
CA ASN A 40 2.08 -15.07 14.49
C ASN A 40 2.78 -15.83 13.34
N LEU A 41 2.93 -17.15 13.51
CA LEU A 41 3.62 -18.01 12.55
C LEU A 41 2.96 -17.97 11.15
N ALA A 42 1.63 -18.02 11.07
CA ALA A 42 0.93 -17.97 9.80
C ALA A 42 1.13 -16.63 9.08
N GLU A 43 1.08 -15.50 9.81
CA GLU A 43 1.37 -14.17 9.30
C GLU A 43 2.81 -14.03 8.81
N ALA A 44 3.77 -14.57 9.58
CA ALA A 44 5.17 -14.60 9.19
C ALA A 44 5.39 -15.42 7.91
N ALA A 45 4.79 -16.60 7.80
CA ALA A 45 4.86 -17.44 6.62
C ALA A 45 4.19 -16.79 5.40
N MET A 46 3.08 -16.08 5.59
CA MET A 46 2.45 -15.29 4.51
C MET A 46 3.42 -14.22 4.00
N LEU A 47 4.01 -13.42 4.90
CA LEU A 47 4.98 -12.39 4.49
C LEU A 47 6.18 -13.01 3.79
N ALA A 48 6.73 -14.11 4.29
CA ALA A 48 7.87 -14.80 3.67
C ALA A 48 7.55 -15.29 2.23
N GLY A 49 6.30 -15.59 1.95
CA GLY A 49 5.85 -16.02 0.62
C GLY A 49 5.76 -14.90 -0.42
N ILE A 50 5.52 -13.65 -0.01
CA ILE A 50 5.24 -12.52 -0.90
C ILE A 50 6.42 -12.15 -1.82
N PRO A 51 7.69 -12.07 -1.37
CA PRO A 51 8.80 -11.60 -2.21
C PRO A 51 9.04 -12.41 -3.49
N ASN A 52 8.63 -13.66 -3.52
CA ASN A 52 8.73 -14.50 -4.72
C ASN A 52 7.90 -13.93 -5.89
N ARG A 53 6.72 -13.36 -5.61
CA ARG A 53 5.86 -12.72 -6.60
C ARG A 53 4.99 -11.64 -5.93
N PRO A 54 5.52 -10.43 -5.64
CA PRO A 54 4.89 -9.46 -4.75
C PRO A 54 3.46 -9.05 -5.12
N GLU A 55 3.17 -8.84 -6.40
CA GLU A 55 1.81 -8.52 -6.84
C GLU A 55 0.93 -9.77 -7.02
N GLY A 56 1.55 -10.94 -7.22
CA GLY A 56 0.85 -12.23 -7.39
C GLY A 56 0.39 -12.85 -6.07
N TYR A 57 1.11 -12.57 -4.99
CA TYR A 57 0.84 -13.04 -3.63
C TYR A 57 0.48 -11.90 -2.68
N ASN A 58 0.02 -10.78 -3.22
CA ASN A 58 -0.43 -9.64 -2.44
C ASN A 58 -1.75 -9.97 -1.73
N PRO A 59 -1.80 -10.02 -0.38
CA PRO A 59 -3.00 -10.44 0.34
C PRO A 59 -4.19 -9.47 0.18
N ARG A 60 -3.92 -8.20 -0.16
CA ARG A 60 -4.98 -7.21 -0.43
C ARG A 60 -5.69 -7.40 -1.76
N ARG A 61 -5.02 -8.04 -2.73
CA ARG A 61 -5.53 -8.18 -4.09
C ARG A 61 -5.89 -9.62 -4.44
N LYS A 62 -5.15 -10.57 -3.88
CA LYS A 62 -5.21 -12.00 -4.23
C LYS A 62 -5.02 -12.84 -2.96
N LEU A 63 -5.93 -12.67 -2.01
CA LEU A 63 -5.85 -13.31 -0.70
C LEU A 63 -5.70 -14.83 -0.80
N ASP A 64 -6.50 -15.47 -1.66
CA ASP A 64 -6.42 -16.93 -1.87
C ASP A 64 -5.04 -17.38 -2.34
N ASN A 65 -4.40 -16.61 -3.23
CA ASN A 65 -3.06 -16.93 -3.71
C ASN A 65 -2.01 -16.73 -2.60
N ALA A 66 -2.17 -15.70 -1.78
CA ALA A 66 -1.31 -15.46 -0.62
C ALA A 66 -1.42 -16.61 0.39
N ILE A 67 -2.64 -17.07 0.70
CA ILE A 67 -2.89 -18.22 1.58
C ILE A 67 -2.29 -19.50 0.99
N LYS A 68 -2.49 -19.79 -0.28
CA LYS A 68 -1.88 -20.96 -0.94
C LYS A 68 -0.36 -20.92 -0.84
N ARG A 69 0.25 -19.76 -1.06
CA ARG A 69 1.71 -19.61 -0.95
C ARG A 69 2.19 -19.73 0.50
N MET A 70 1.48 -19.16 1.45
CA MET A 70 1.72 -19.33 2.88
C MET A 70 1.73 -20.81 3.28
N ASN A 71 0.75 -21.58 2.84
CA ASN A 71 0.67 -23.03 3.15
C ASN A 71 1.87 -23.79 2.60
N ILE A 72 2.40 -23.42 1.43
CA ILE A 72 3.64 -23.99 0.88
C ILE A 72 4.82 -23.64 1.80
N VAL A 73 4.95 -22.38 2.22
CA VAL A 73 6.03 -21.95 3.12
C VAL A 73 5.97 -22.71 4.45
N LEU A 74 4.78 -22.87 5.05
CA LEU A 74 4.59 -23.63 6.28
C LEU A 74 4.97 -25.11 6.12
N ALA A 75 4.60 -25.72 4.99
CA ALA A 75 4.97 -27.11 4.70
C ALA A 75 6.50 -27.29 4.59
N GLU A 76 7.18 -26.43 3.87
CA GLU A 76 8.64 -26.41 3.76
C GLU A 76 9.31 -26.21 5.13
N MET A 77 8.79 -25.27 5.96
CA MET A 77 9.30 -25.04 7.31
C MET A 77 9.18 -26.29 8.19
N ARG A 78 8.08 -27.04 8.06
CA ARG A 78 7.89 -28.31 8.78
C ARG A 78 8.84 -29.38 8.25
N GLU A 79 8.98 -29.55 6.94
CA GLU A 79 9.88 -30.53 6.31
C GLU A 79 11.34 -30.27 6.69
N ASP A 80 11.73 -29.00 6.79
CA ASP A 80 13.06 -28.57 7.25
C ASP A 80 13.25 -28.69 8.79
N GLY A 81 12.24 -29.14 9.54
CA GLY A 81 12.27 -29.25 10.99
C GLY A 81 12.36 -27.89 11.71
N ARG A 82 11.92 -26.82 11.08
CA ARG A 82 11.92 -25.47 11.67
C ARG A 82 10.72 -25.22 12.57
N ILE A 83 9.64 -25.95 12.34
CA ILE A 83 8.41 -25.94 13.13
C ILE A 83 7.97 -27.39 13.39
N THR A 84 7.27 -27.61 14.51
CA THR A 84 6.68 -28.90 14.83
C THR A 84 5.41 -29.17 14.02
N GLU A 85 4.92 -30.42 14.03
CA GLU A 85 3.64 -30.77 13.40
C GLU A 85 2.48 -30.00 14.05
N GLU A 86 2.52 -29.84 15.39
CA GLU A 86 1.50 -29.10 16.15
C GLU A 86 1.45 -27.63 15.74
N GLU A 87 2.63 -26.97 15.65
CA GLU A 87 2.74 -25.58 15.20
C GLU A 87 2.26 -25.42 13.76
N TYR A 88 2.58 -26.37 12.88
CA TYR A 88 2.10 -26.39 11.50
C TYR A 88 0.58 -26.46 11.44
N GLN A 89 -0.02 -27.42 12.16
CA GLN A 89 -1.47 -27.59 12.18
C GLN A 89 -2.17 -26.36 12.78
N GLU A 90 -1.65 -25.79 13.86
CA GLU A 90 -2.18 -24.56 14.44
C GLU A 90 -2.14 -23.40 13.45
N ALA A 91 -1.01 -23.19 12.77
CA ALA A 91 -0.86 -22.15 11.77
C ALA A 91 -1.86 -22.25 10.60
N LEU A 92 -2.19 -23.48 10.18
CA LEU A 92 -3.19 -23.74 9.13
C LEU A 92 -4.62 -23.39 9.57
N THR A 93 -4.91 -23.33 10.89
CA THR A 93 -6.23 -22.92 11.39
C THR A 93 -6.44 -21.41 11.35
N GLN A 94 -5.39 -20.63 11.08
CA GLN A 94 -5.50 -19.17 11.03
C GLN A 94 -6.37 -18.73 9.84
N LYS A 95 -7.44 -18.02 10.14
CA LYS A 95 -8.33 -17.42 9.14
C LYS A 95 -7.79 -16.04 8.74
N PHE A 96 -7.77 -15.77 7.45
CA PHE A 96 -7.43 -14.46 6.90
C PHE A 96 -8.66 -13.89 6.17
N ILE A 97 -9.04 -12.67 6.49
CA ILE A 97 -10.20 -11.98 5.89
C ILE A 97 -9.87 -10.53 5.60
N SER A 98 -10.52 -9.92 4.63
CA SER A 98 -10.40 -8.49 4.39
C SER A 98 -11.11 -7.69 5.48
N GLU A 99 -10.66 -6.45 5.75
CA GLU A 99 -11.31 -5.56 6.73
C GLU A 99 -12.78 -5.30 6.39
N GLN A 100 -13.12 -5.30 5.10
CA GLN A 100 -14.49 -5.06 4.62
C GLN A 100 -15.46 -6.22 4.94
N GLU A 101 -14.93 -7.44 5.04
CA GLU A 101 -15.70 -8.66 5.34
C GLU A 101 -15.73 -8.99 6.84
N ALA A 102 -14.84 -8.35 7.62
CA ALA A 102 -14.66 -8.64 9.04
C ALA A 102 -15.80 -8.05 9.89
N ASP A 103 -16.50 -8.89 10.63
CA ASP A 103 -17.41 -8.42 11.65
C ASP A 103 -16.68 -7.95 12.94
N PRO A 104 -17.37 -7.23 13.86
CA PRO A 104 -16.74 -6.76 15.10
C PRO A 104 -16.20 -7.88 16.01
N LYS A 105 -16.80 -9.08 15.97
CA LYS A 105 -16.34 -10.23 16.77
C LYS A 105 -15.07 -10.85 16.21
N GLU A 106 -14.95 -10.87 14.89
CA GLU A 106 -13.75 -11.38 14.21
C GLU A 106 -12.52 -10.50 14.47
N LYS A 107 -12.72 -9.18 14.63
CA LYS A 107 -11.62 -8.24 14.95
C LYS A 107 -10.95 -8.50 16.30
N THR A 108 -11.61 -9.19 17.22
CA THR A 108 -11.06 -9.56 18.53
C THR A 108 -10.61 -11.02 18.62
N ASN A 109 -10.83 -11.82 17.58
CA ASN A 109 -10.50 -13.23 17.55
C ASN A 109 -9.03 -13.45 17.17
N LYS A 110 -8.22 -14.00 18.07
CA LYS A 110 -6.79 -14.29 17.85
C LYS A 110 -6.53 -15.26 16.68
N LYS A 111 -7.51 -16.09 16.32
CA LYS A 111 -7.43 -17.02 15.18
C LYS A 111 -7.85 -16.40 13.86
N VAL A 112 -8.12 -15.09 13.85
CA VAL A 112 -8.48 -14.35 12.64
C VAL A 112 -7.49 -13.20 12.45
N THR A 113 -6.87 -13.16 11.27
CA THR A 113 -6.04 -12.03 10.86
C THR A 113 -6.82 -11.18 9.85
N ILE A 114 -6.95 -9.90 10.17
CA ILE A 114 -7.57 -8.93 9.28
C ILE A 114 -6.52 -8.42 8.29
N ILE A 115 -6.83 -8.50 7.00
CA ILE A 115 -6.05 -7.87 5.95
C ILE A 115 -6.61 -6.46 5.74
N TYR A 116 -5.83 -5.48 6.15
CA TYR A 116 -6.22 -4.08 6.05
C TYR A 116 -6.01 -3.53 4.64
N PRO A 117 -6.96 -2.79 4.08
CA PRO A 117 -6.76 -2.09 2.82
C PRO A 117 -5.61 -1.10 2.95
N ARG A 118 -5.03 -0.71 1.83
CA ARG A 118 -4.09 0.40 1.83
C ARG A 118 -4.87 1.64 2.28
N LYS A 119 -4.71 2.03 3.54
CA LYS A 119 -5.08 3.38 3.92
C LYS A 119 -4.10 4.28 3.18
N ASP A 120 -4.58 4.99 2.21
CA ASP A 120 -3.82 6.12 1.70
C ASP A 120 -3.83 7.16 2.81
N THR A 121 -2.89 7.01 3.75
CA THR A 121 -2.66 7.98 4.83
C THR A 121 -1.99 9.24 4.30
N ARG A 122 -1.66 9.23 3.01
CA ARG A 122 -1.17 10.40 2.31
C ARG A 122 -2.38 11.27 2.01
N HIS A 123 -2.71 12.14 2.95
CA HIS A 123 -3.69 13.18 2.70
C HIS A 123 -3.05 14.20 1.75
N TYR A 124 -3.24 13.98 0.47
CA TYR A 124 -2.82 14.95 -0.53
C TYR A 124 -3.85 16.08 -0.53
N GLU A 125 -3.42 17.28 -0.16
CA GLU A 125 -4.25 18.47 -0.31
C GLU A 125 -4.68 18.68 -1.78
N ASN A 126 -3.85 18.21 -2.72
CA ASN A 126 -4.05 18.35 -4.16
C ASN A 126 -3.76 17.03 -4.87
N PRO A 127 -4.64 16.02 -4.76
CA PRO A 127 -4.38 14.65 -5.19
C PRO A 127 -4.13 14.53 -6.69
N GLU A 128 -4.84 15.28 -7.53
CA GLU A 128 -4.67 15.23 -8.99
C GLU A 128 -3.30 15.74 -9.42
N PHE A 129 -2.88 16.86 -8.86
CA PHE A 129 -1.57 17.42 -9.15
C PHE A 129 -0.45 16.54 -8.61
N THR A 130 -0.62 16.01 -7.41
CA THR A 130 0.35 15.06 -6.81
C THR A 130 0.47 13.79 -7.65
N LYS A 131 -0.64 13.27 -8.16
CA LYS A 131 -0.63 12.09 -9.04
C LYS A 131 0.12 12.36 -10.35
N LEU A 132 -0.07 13.53 -10.95
CA LEU A 132 0.67 13.93 -12.14
C LEU A 132 2.18 13.94 -11.88
N VAL A 133 2.60 14.49 -10.75
CA VAL A 133 4.01 14.54 -10.34
C VAL A 133 4.55 13.14 -10.06
N GLU A 134 3.81 12.31 -9.34
CA GLU A 134 4.17 10.92 -9.05
C GLU A 134 4.39 10.11 -10.33
N ASP A 135 3.45 10.18 -11.27
CA ASP A 135 3.55 9.48 -12.56
C ASP A 135 4.74 9.95 -13.40
N PHE A 136 5.07 11.24 -13.35
CA PHE A 136 6.25 11.79 -13.99
C PHE A 136 7.55 11.27 -13.35
N LEU A 137 7.60 11.21 -12.03
CA LEU A 137 8.79 10.72 -11.30
C LEU A 137 9.01 9.23 -11.52
N LEU A 138 7.96 8.41 -11.50
CA LEU A 138 8.05 6.97 -11.74
C LEU A 138 8.48 6.59 -13.17
N LYS A 139 8.35 7.53 -14.12
CA LYS A 139 8.93 7.36 -15.46
C LYS A 139 10.44 7.60 -15.50
N LYS A 140 10.98 8.35 -14.54
CA LYS A 140 12.40 8.77 -14.50
C LYS A 140 13.23 8.03 -13.46
N PHE A 141 12.61 7.60 -12.38
CA PHE A 141 13.27 6.99 -11.23
C PHE A 141 12.56 5.69 -10.85
N ASP A 142 13.29 4.78 -10.22
CA ASP A 142 12.71 3.59 -9.63
C ASP A 142 11.82 3.93 -8.42
N ALA A 143 10.86 3.05 -8.11
CA ALA A 143 9.89 3.27 -7.04
C ALA A 143 10.55 3.42 -5.66
N ASN A 144 11.65 2.71 -5.39
CA ASN A 144 12.36 2.84 -4.13
C ASN A 144 12.96 4.25 -3.96
N THR A 145 13.53 4.80 -5.02
CA THR A 145 14.04 6.18 -5.02
C THR A 145 12.91 7.18 -4.78
N VAL A 146 11.77 7.02 -5.46
CA VAL A 146 10.63 7.95 -5.34
C VAL A 146 10.02 7.94 -3.94
N TYR A 147 9.84 6.75 -3.34
CA TYR A 147 9.06 6.64 -2.11
C TYR A 147 9.88 6.59 -0.82
N ASN A 148 11.16 6.16 -0.89
CA ASN A 148 11.93 5.86 0.32
C ASN A 148 13.19 6.69 0.52
N LYS A 149 13.70 7.37 -0.52
CA LYS A 149 14.95 8.15 -0.41
C LYS A 149 14.76 9.61 0.02
N GLY A 150 13.53 9.98 0.43
CA GLY A 150 13.27 11.32 1.00
C GLY A 150 13.47 12.46 0.00
N LEU A 151 13.07 12.27 -1.25
CA LEU A 151 13.17 13.29 -2.29
C LEU A 151 12.40 14.55 -1.91
N LYS A 152 13.03 15.71 -2.08
CA LYS A 152 12.37 17.02 -2.06
C LYS A 152 11.98 17.37 -3.49
N ILE A 153 10.67 17.51 -3.73
CA ILE A 153 10.12 17.75 -5.06
C ILE A 153 9.55 19.16 -5.10
N TYR A 154 10.08 19.97 -6.00
CA TYR A 154 9.57 21.31 -6.28
C TYR A 154 8.74 21.25 -7.55
N SER A 155 7.46 21.60 -7.45
CA SER A 155 6.52 21.57 -8.57
C SER A 155 6.21 22.96 -9.07
N THR A 156 5.52 23.04 -10.21
CA THR A 156 5.04 24.26 -10.82
C THR A 156 3.71 24.74 -10.27
N MET A 157 3.12 24.02 -9.30
CA MET A 157 1.83 24.34 -8.72
C MET A 157 1.87 25.69 -7.97
N ASP A 158 0.96 26.60 -8.34
CA ASP A 158 0.65 27.77 -7.53
C ASP A 158 -0.40 27.38 -6.48
N VAL A 159 -0.02 27.40 -5.22
CA VAL A 159 -0.86 26.95 -4.10
C VAL A 159 -2.11 27.81 -3.93
N ALA A 160 -1.99 29.13 -4.12
CA ALA A 160 -3.12 30.05 -3.97
C ALA A 160 -4.13 29.88 -5.10
N MET A 161 -3.64 29.77 -6.33
CA MET A 161 -4.48 29.51 -7.50
C MET A 161 -5.13 28.14 -7.44
N GLN A 162 -4.40 27.10 -6.99
CA GLN A 162 -4.91 25.75 -6.81
C GLN A 162 -6.08 25.71 -5.79
N LYS A 163 -5.95 26.43 -4.69
CA LYS A 163 -7.01 26.56 -3.68
C LYS A 163 -8.24 27.21 -4.28
N THR A 164 -8.08 28.35 -4.93
CA THR A 164 -9.18 29.06 -5.59
C THR A 164 -9.86 28.21 -6.66
N ALA A 165 -9.06 27.51 -7.47
CA ALA A 165 -9.56 26.60 -8.48
C ALA A 165 -10.41 25.47 -7.86
N ARG A 166 -9.96 24.88 -6.76
CA ARG A 166 -10.68 23.83 -6.02
C ARG A 166 -12.00 24.35 -5.44
N GLU A 167 -11.98 25.52 -4.81
CA GLU A 167 -13.17 26.13 -4.23
C GLU A 167 -14.21 26.45 -5.30
N THR A 168 -13.78 27.07 -6.41
CA THR A 168 -14.66 27.39 -7.54
C THR A 168 -15.26 26.13 -8.17
N PHE A 169 -14.43 25.11 -8.41
CA PHE A 169 -14.88 23.82 -8.95
C PHE A 169 -15.94 23.16 -8.07
N ASN A 170 -15.70 23.11 -6.75
CA ASN A 170 -16.61 22.51 -5.78
C ASN A 170 -17.92 23.27 -5.63
N GLN A 171 -17.92 24.58 -5.91
CA GLN A 171 -19.11 25.44 -5.82
C GLN A 171 -19.92 25.46 -7.11
N TYR A 172 -19.40 24.92 -8.22
CA TYR A 172 -20.06 25.00 -9.52
C TYR A 172 -21.42 24.30 -9.50
N PRO A 173 -22.53 25.05 -9.82
CA PRO A 173 -23.88 24.57 -9.57
C PRO A 173 -24.25 23.28 -10.30
N LEU A 174 -23.78 23.09 -11.53
CA LEU A 174 -24.09 21.87 -12.31
C LEU A 174 -23.42 20.62 -11.72
N LEU A 175 -22.23 20.74 -11.17
CA LEU A 175 -21.54 19.61 -10.51
C LEU A 175 -22.24 19.20 -9.22
N LYS A 176 -22.87 20.15 -8.52
CA LYS A 176 -23.68 19.88 -7.33
C LYS A 176 -25.06 19.29 -7.66
N ALA A 177 -25.69 19.79 -8.74
CA ALA A 177 -27.07 19.44 -9.06
C ALA A 177 -27.22 18.07 -9.71
N ARG A 178 -26.21 17.55 -10.39
CA ARG A 178 -26.29 16.28 -11.14
C ARG A 178 -25.39 15.23 -10.53
N LYS A 179 -25.99 14.26 -9.82
CA LYS A 179 -25.30 13.08 -9.30
C LYS A 179 -24.64 12.30 -10.45
N GLY A 180 -23.33 12.07 -10.38
CA GLY A 180 -22.56 11.35 -11.40
C GLY A 180 -21.97 12.24 -12.51
N LEU A 181 -22.25 13.56 -12.54
CA LEU A 181 -21.55 14.47 -13.42
C LEU A 181 -20.11 14.70 -12.89
N ASN A 182 -19.13 14.49 -13.74
CA ASN A 182 -17.72 14.73 -13.46
C ASN A 182 -17.21 15.91 -14.29
N GLY A 183 -16.17 16.55 -13.80
CA GLY A 183 -15.46 17.60 -14.51
C GLY A 183 -13.99 17.62 -14.16
N ALA A 184 -13.23 18.38 -14.92
CA ALA A 184 -11.83 18.66 -14.62
C ALA A 184 -11.51 20.09 -15.08
N MET A 185 -10.56 20.72 -14.41
CA MET A 185 -10.02 22.02 -14.77
C MET A 185 -8.49 21.98 -14.65
N VAL A 186 -7.81 22.47 -15.68
CA VAL A 186 -6.36 22.59 -15.72
C VAL A 186 -6.00 24.00 -16.12
N THR A 187 -5.13 24.65 -15.38
CA THR A 187 -4.56 25.96 -15.74
C THR A 187 -3.13 25.77 -16.18
N ILE A 188 -2.81 26.31 -17.35
CA ILE A 188 -1.47 26.25 -17.94
C ILE A 188 -0.98 27.69 -18.16
N ASP A 189 0.24 27.96 -17.71
CA ASP A 189 0.90 29.21 -18.07
C ASP A 189 1.25 29.17 -19.57
N HIS A 190 0.70 30.09 -20.33
CA HIS A 190 0.84 30.10 -21.76
C HIS A 190 2.25 30.53 -22.24
N PHE A 191 3.05 31.17 -21.40
CA PHE A 191 4.43 31.54 -21.73
C PHE A 191 5.40 30.38 -21.52
N SER A 192 5.27 29.68 -20.39
CA SER A 192 6.19 28.61 -20.02
C SER A 192 5.67 27.20 -20.40
N GLY A 193 4.37 27.06 -20.68
CA GLY A 193 3.71 25.78 -20.90
C GLY A 193 3.55 24.92 -19.61
N GLN A 194 3.83 25.52 -18.44
CA GLN A 194 3.77 24.80 -17.17
C GLN A 194 2.33 24.66 -16.67
N VAL A 195 1.99 23.49 -16.11
CA VAL A 195 0.74 23.27 -15.39
C VAL A 195 0.82 23.94 -14.03
N ILE A 196 -0.07 24.90 -13.76
CA ILE A 196 -0.09 25.68 -12.52
C ILE A 196 -1.15 25.15 -11.56
N THR A 197 -2.32 24.75 -12.05
CA THR A 197 -3.37 24.14 -11.24
C THR A 197 -3.96 22.93 -11.95
N MET A 198 -4.44 21.97 -11.16
CA MET A 198 -5.20 20.82 -11.66
C MET A 198 -6.24 20.41 -10.64
N VAL A 199 -7.50 20.42 -11.04
CA VAL A 199 -8.64 20.04 -10.21
C VAL A 199 -9.51 19.06 -10.98
N GLY A 200 -9.92 18.01 -10.33
CA GLY A 200 -10.80 17.00 -10.87
C GLY A 200 -11.89 16.61 -9.88
N ARG A 201 -12.37 15.41 -9.99
CA ARG A 201 -13.45 14.83 -9.19
C ARG A 201 -13.22 14.94 -7.68
N ASN A 202 -14.31 15.21 -6.89
CA ASN A 202 -14.24 15.35 -5.44
C ASN A 202 -13.97 14.03 -4.67
N ASP A 203 -14.22 12.89 -5.28
CA ASP A 203 -14.08 11.54 -4.71
C ASP A 203 -12.94 10.76 -5.37
N PHE A 204 -11.75 11.33 -5.31
CA PHE A 204 -10.54 10.70 -5.82
C PHE A 204 -10.12 9.57 -4.85
N ASN A 205 -10.69 8.39 -5.02
CA ASN A 205 -10.17 7.17 -4.41
C ASN A 205 -9.09 6.59 -5.33
N ILE A 206 -7.82 6.83 -4.97
CA ILE A 206 -6.65 6.23 -5.64
C ILE A 206 -6.40 4.83 -5.11
#